data_72782db8bed3296d93f40ff377fb6671
#
_entry.id   72782db8bed3296d93f40ff377fb6671
#
_cell.length_a   1.000
_cell.length_b   1.000
_cell.length_c   1.000
_cell.angle_alpha   90.00
_cell.angle_beta   90.00
_cell.angle_gamma   90.00
#
_symmetry.space_group_name_H-M   'P 1'
#
loop_
_entity.id
_entity.type
_entity.pdbx_description
1 polymer ?
#
loop_
_entity_poly.entity_id
_entity_poly.type
_entity_poly.pdbx_seq_one_letter_code
_entity_poly.pdbx_strand_id
1 'polypeptide(L)'
;MKRLVIDLGHGGHDPGAIGPNKTHEADVVLAIGNELNELLKGYELEVKFTRLSNVYLSLSERAKIANDFKADYFLSIHINSATDSSVRGVEVWQYSNKND
;
A
#
# COMPACT_ATOMS: atom_id res chain seq x y z
N MET A 1 9.45 19.57 3.80
CA MET A 1 8.90 18.32 4.31
C MET A 1 8.76 17.33 3.16
N LYS A 2 9.24 16.13 3.35
CA LYS A 2 9.14 15.11 2.30
C LYS A 2 7.73 14.57 2.19
N ARG A 3 7.36 14.18 0.97
CA ARG A 3 6.04 13.64 0.68
C ARG A 3 6.13 12.16 0.37
N LEU A 4 5.36 11.37 1.10
CA LEU A 4 5.34 9.92 0.99
C LEU A 4 3.95 9.46 0.59
N VAL A 5 3.86 8.69 -0.49
CA VAL A 5 2.61 8.01 -0.82
C VAL A 5 2.76 6.56 -0.39
N ILE A 6 1.79 6.08 0.36
CA ILE A 6 1.71 4.68 0.75
C ILE A 6 0.59 4.04 -0.04
N ASP A 7 0.95 3.09 -0.88
CA ASP A 7 0.00 2.40 -1.74
C ASP A 7 -0.41 1.09 -1.09
N LEU A 8 -1.70 0.97 -0.80
CA LEU A 8 -2.24 -0.26 -0.22
C LEU A 8 -2.82 -1.10 -1.34
N GLY A 9 -2.18 -2.21 -1.63
CA GLY A 9 -2.50 -3.05 -2.76
C GLY A 9 -3.92 -3.61 -2.73
N HIS A 10 -4.46 -3.86 -3.93
CA HIS A 10 -5.77 -4.48 -4.13
C HIS A 10 -6.91 -3.64 -3.56
N GLY A 11 -8.05 -4.27 -3.28
CA GLY A 11 -9.21 -3.58 -2.71
C GLY A 11 -10.46 -3.74 -3.57
N GLY A 12 -11.61 -3.50 -2.99
CA GLY A 12 -12.89 -3.61 -3.69
C GLY A 12 -13.10 -5.00 -4.25
N HIS A 13 -13.31 -5.08 -5.58
CA HIS A 13 -13.51 -6.37 -6.23
C HIS A 13 -12.22 -7.16 -6.42
N ASP A 14 -11.07 -6.58 -6.08
CA ASP A 14 -9.78 -7.25 -6.17
C ASP A 14 -9.29 -7.59 -4.77
N PRO A 15 -9.49 -8.84 -4.29
CA PRO A 15 -9.08 -9.20 -2.94
C PRO A 15 -7.58 -9.46 -2.82
N GLY A 16 -6.86 -9.56 -3.94
CA GLY A 16 -5.49 -10.03 -3.94
C GLY A 16 -5.43 -11.51 -3.63
N ALA A 17 -4.36 -11.94 -3.02
CA ALA A 17 -4.23 -13.33 -2.62
C ALA A 17 -5.22 -13.67 -1.51
N ILE A 18 -5.74 -14.88 -1.54
CA ILE A 18 -6.66 -15.36 -0.51
C ILE A 18 -5.94 -16.42 0.28
N GLY A 19 -5.76 -16.17 1.55
CA GLY A 19 -5.03 -17.06 2.42
C GLY A 19 -5.92 -18.09 3.10
N PRO A 20 -5.35 -18.85 4.04
CA PRO A 20 -6.13 -19.79 4.84
C PRO A 20 -7.27 -19.08 5.53
N ASN A 21 -8.35 -19.77 5.76
CA ASN A 21 -9.54 -19.21 6.40
C ASN A 21 -10.16 -18.06 5.60
N LYS A 22 -9.91 -18.03 4.29
CA LYS A 22 -10.48 -17.03 3.38
C LYS A 22 -10.10 -15.60 3.72
N THR A 23 -8.91 -15.41 4.29
CA THR A 23 -8.41 -14.07 4.56
C THR A 23 -7.92 -13.44 3.26
N HIS A 24 -8.40 -12.23 2.97
CA HIS A 24 -8.02 -11.54 1.75
C HIS A 24 -6.83 -10.62 2.00
N GLU A 25 -5.88 -10.64 1.08
CA GLU A 25 -4.70 -9.77 1.15
C GLU A 25 -5.12 -8.30 1.28
N ALA A 26 -6.14 -7.89 0.53
CA ALA A 26 -6.61 -6.51 0.55
C ALA A 26 -7.02 -6.05 1.96
N ASP A 27 -7.65 -6.94 2.72
CA ASP A 27 -8.11 -6.60 4.07
C ASP A 27 -6.96 -6.48 5.05
N VAL A 28 -5.97 -7.37 4.93
CA VAL A 28 -4.79 -7.35 5.79
C VAL A 28 -3.96 -6.10 5.51
N VAL A 29 -3.77 -5.79 4.24
CA VAL A 29 -3.03 -4.60 3.83
C VAL A 29 -3.73 -3.34 4.33
N LEU A 30 -5.05 -3.29 4.25
CA LEU A 30 -5.81 -2.15 4.75
C LEU A 30 -5.63 -1.98 6.26
N ALA A 31 -5.65 -3.07 7.01
CA ALA A 31 -5.44 -3.01 8.45
C ALA A 31 -4.05 -2.48 8.78
N ILE A 32 -3.03 -2.94 8.06
CA ILE A 32 -1.66 -2.44 8.22
C ILE A 32 -1.61 -0.94 7.90
N GLY A 33 -2.27 -0.52 6.83
CA GLY A 33 -2.31 0.88 6.44
C GLY A 33 -2.93 1.77 7.49
N ASN A 34 -4.01 1.33 8.11
CA ASN A 34 -4.65 2.10 9.17
C ASN A 34 -3.72 2.26 10.38
N GLU A 35 -2.98 1.22 10.73
CA GLU A 35 -2.01 1.31 11.82
C GLU A 35 -0.87 2.27 11.47
N LEU A 36 -0.37 2.19 10.23
CA LEU A 36 0.69 3.09 9.79
C LEU A 36 0.22 4.55 9.80
N ASN A 37 -1.03 4.78 9.42
CA ASN A 37 -1.57 6.13 9.41
C ASN A 37 -1.52 6.76 10.80
N GLU A 38 -1.82 5.97 11.82
CA GLU A 38 -1.73 6.45 13.19
C GLU A 38 -0.28 6.65 13.64
N LEU A 39 0.58 5.70 13.32
CA LEU A 39 1.98 5.76 13.74
C LEU A 39 2.75 6.90 13.11
N LEU A 40 2.42 7.26 11.87
CA LEU A 40 3.16 8.29 11.16
C LEU A 40 2.75 9.70 11.50
N LYS A 41 1.70 9.89 12.28
CA LYS A 41 1.21 11.22 12.61
C LYS A 41 2.19 12.08 13.37
N GLY A 42 3.14 11.51 14.06
CA GLY A 42 4.12 12.27 14.82
C GLY A 42 5.36 12.64 14.06
N TYR A 43 5.47 12.28 12.78
CA TYR A 43 6.68 12.49 12.01
C TYR A 43 6.54 13.68 11.07
N GLU A 44 7.65 14.30 10.73
CA GLU A 44 7.65 15.44 9.81
C GLU A 44 7.61 14.94 8.37
N LEU A 45 6.48 14.36 7.99
CA LEU A 45 6.24 13.82 6.68
C LEU A 45 4.83 14.20 6.25
N GLU A 46 4.68 14.51 4.97
CA GLU A 46 3.36 14.59 4.39
C GLU A 46 3.06 13.23 3.81
N VAL A 47 2.07 12.55 4.35
CA VAL A 47 1.74 11.18 3.97
C VAL A 47 0.38 11.14 3.33
N LYS A 48 0.30 10.45 2.20
CA LYS A 48 -0.97 10.22 1.51
C LYS A 48 -1.09 8.74 1.20
N PHE A 49 -2.24 8.17 1.50
CA PHE A 49 -2.52 6.77 1.16
C PHE A 49 -3.31 6.72 -0.13
N THR A 50 -3.07 5.72 -0.97
CA THR A 50 -3.86 5.55 -2.19
C THR A 50 -5.29 5.20 -1.85
N ARG A 51 -5.49 4.43 -0.78
CA ARG A 51 -6.82 4.16 -0.23
C ARG A 51 -6.72 3.94 1.27
N LEU A 52 -7.81 4.20 1.96
CA LEU A 52 -7.96 3.86 3.38
C LEU A 52 -9.32 3.20 3.61
N SER A 53 -9.86 2.62 2.56
CA SER A 53 -11.11 1.87 2.61
C SER A 53 -11.04 0.73 1.60
N ASN A 54 -12.07 -0.10 1.59
CA ASN A 54 -12.07 -1.26 0.70
C ASN A 54 -12.59 -0.84 -0.68
N VAL A 55 -11.77 -0.12 -1.42
CA VAL A 55 -12.08 0.32 -2.78
C VAL A 55 -10.99 -0.16 -3.73
N TYR A 56 -11.33 -0.33 -4.98
CA TYR A 56 -10.37 -0.71 -6.01
C TYR A 56 -9.82 0.52 -6.70
N LEU A 57 -8.51 0.52 -6.92
CA LEU A 57 -7.83 1.51 -7.73
C LEU A 57 -6.95 0.78 -8.73
N SER A 58 -6.97 1.22 -9.97
CA SER A 58 -6.09 0.66 -10.99
C SER A 58 -4.66 1.12 -10.76
N LEU A 59 -3.71 0.46 -11.42
CA LEU A 59 -2.31 0.88 -11.32
C LEU A 59 -2.11 2.31 -11.81
N SER A 60 -2.79 2.70 -12.88
CA SER A 60 -2.67 4.06 -13.39
C SER A 60 -3.29 5.07 -12.43
N GLU A 61 -4.37 4.73 -11.77
CA GLU A 61 -4.95 5.63 -10.77
C GLU A 61 -4.02 5.82 -9.58
N ARG A 62 -3.34 4.77 -9.15
CA ARG A 62 -2.38 4.84 -8.05
C ARG A 62 -1.19 5.72 -8.44
N ALA A 63 -0.69 5.55 -9.65
CA ALA A 63 0.41 6.37 -10.16
C ALA A 63 -0.02 7.84 -10.26
N LYS A 64 -1.25 8.09 -10.68
CA LYS A 64 -1.75 9.45 -10.78
C LYS A 64 -1.81 10.12 -9.41
N ILE A 65 -2.25 9.40 -8.40
CA ILE A 65 -2.29 9.93 -7.04
C ILE A 65 -0.89 10.36 -6.61
N ALA A 66 0.11 9.51 -6.84
CA ALA A 66 1.49 9.83 -6.47
C ALA A 66 2.02 11.04 -7.23
N ASN A 67 1.72 11.12 -8.52
CA ASN A 67 2.19 12.21 -9.36
C ASN A 67 1.51 13.53 -8.98
N ASP A 68 0.21 13.51 -8.73
CA ASP A 68 -0.53 14.71 -8.35
C ASP A 68 -0.09 15.23 -6.98
N PHE A 69 0.24 14.32 -6.08
CA PHE A 69 0.74 14.68 -4.75
C PHE A 69 2.20 15.12 -4.80
N LYS A 70 2.88 14.89 -5.91
CA LYS A 70 4.31 15.16 -6.09
C LYS A 70 5.12 14.44 -5.04
N ALA A 71 4.88 13.13 -4.93
CA ALA A 71 5.51 12.30 -3.93
C ALA A 71 7.02 12.24 -4.15
N ASP A 72 7.77 12.36 -3.07
CA ASP A 72 9.21 12.09 -3.10
C ASP A 72 9.47 10.60 -3.05
N TYR A 73 8.60 9.87 -2.35
CA TYR A 73 8.71 8.41 -2.21
C TYR A 73 7.36 7.76 -2.39
N PHE A 74 7.37 6.60 -3.00
CA PHE A 74 6.19 5.77 -3.20
C PHE A 74 6.46 4.41 -2.60
N LEU A 75 5.64 4.01 -1.64
CA LEU A 75 5.81 2.76 -0.93
C LEU A 75 4.57 1.91 -1.13
N SER A 76 4.71 0.77 -1.76
CA SER A 76 3.57 -0.13 -1.99
C SER A 76 3.68 -1.32 -1.07
N ILE A 77 2.59 -1.63 -0.40
CA ILE A 77 2.54 -2.73 0.58
C ILE A 77 1.68 -3.86 0.03
N HIS A 78 2.26 -5.05 0.00
CA HIS A 78 1.60 -6.27 -0.45
C HIS A 78 1.92 -7.40 0.53
N ILE A 79 1.06 -8.40 0.56
CA ILE A 79 1.31 -9.60 1.34
C ILE A 79 1.59 -10.74 0.36
N ASN A 80 2.75 -11.33 0.47
CA ASN A 80 3.07 -12.49 -0.35
C ASN A 80 2.42 -13.73 0.22
N SER A 81 1.68 -14.42 -0.66
CA SER A 81 1.09 -15.68 -0.31
C SER A 81 1.48 -16.66 -1.40
N ALA A 82 2.46 -17.48 -1.12
CA ALA A 82 2.87 -18.52 -2.04
C ALA A 82 2.10 -19.80 -1.75
N THR A 83 2.12 -20.72 -2.70
CA THR A 83 1.52 -22.04 -2.48
C THR A 83 2.23 -22.77 -1.36
N ASP A 84 3.50 -22.49 -1.14
CA ASP A 84 4.25 -23.04 -0.03
C ASP A 84 4.01 -22.17 1.20
N SER A 85 3.33 -22.69 2.17
CA SER A 85 2.96 -21.93 3.37
C SER A 85 4.15 -21.49 4.21
N SER A 86 5.35 -21.98 3.93
CA SER A 86 6.53 -21.54 4.64
C SER A 86 7.05 -20.20 4.08
N VAL A 87 6.57 -19.78 2.93
CA VAL A 87 7.00 -18.53 2.31
C VAL A 87 5.87 -17.53 2.41
N ARG A 88 5.86 -16.78 3.49
CA ARG A 88 4.86 -15.74 3.73
C ARG A 88 5.56 -14.50 4.19
N GLY A 89 4.96 -13.37 3.88
CA GLY A 89 5.51 -12.13 4.39
C GLY A 89 4.90 -10.91 3.76
N VAL A 90 5.23 -9.78 4.32
CA VAL A 90 4.85 -8.49 3.78
C VAL A 90 5.93 -8.05 2.83
N GLU A 91 5.53 -7.71 1.61
CA GLU A 91 6.46 -7.12 0.67
C GLU A 91 6.21 -5.64 0.58
N VAL A 92 7.29 -4.89 0.59
CA VAL A 92 7.22 -3.45 0.46
C VAL A 92 8.01 -3.08 -0.78
N TRP A 93 7.33 -2.45 -1.73
CA TRP A 93 7.95 -1.99 -2.95
C TRP A 93 8.20 -0.51 -2.84
N GLN A 94 9.43 -0.10 -3.08
CA GLN A 94 9.82 1.28 -2.91
C GLN A 94 10.26 1.87 -4.24
N TYR A 95 9.80 3.06 -4.50
CA TYR A 95 10.22 3.80 -5.66
C TYR A 95 10.48 5.24 -5.24
N SER A 96 11.60 5.79 -5.62
CA SER A 96 11.87 7.19 -5.38
C SER A 96 12.07 7.89 -6.72
N ASN A 97 11.52 9.09 -6.81
CA ASN A 97 11.66 9.86 -8.02
C ASN A 97 13.03 10.51 -8.01
N LYS A 98 13.93 9.98 -8.84
CA LYS A 98 15.24 10.52 -8.93
C LYS A 98 15.46 11.26 -10.20
N ASN A 99 14.40 11.68 -10.76
CA ASN A 99 14.49 12.30 -11.98
C ASN A 99 14.90 13.68 -11.82
N ASP A 100 15.88 13.77 -11.41
CA ASP A 100 16.35 14.99 -11.07
C ASP A 100 17.61 15.17 -11.71
#